data_7e5994f7ffbd6de9f055d749107638d4
#
_entry.id   7e5994f7ffbd6de9f055d749107638d4
#
_cell.length_a   1.000
_cell.length_b   1.000
_cell.length_c   1.000
_cell.angle_alpha   90.00
_cell.angle_beta   90.00
_cell.angle_gamma   90.00
#
_symmetry.space_group_name_H-M   'P 1'
#
loop_
_entity.id
_entity.type
_entity.pdbx_description
1 polymer ?
#
loop_
_entity_poly.entity_id
_entity_poly.type
_entity_poly.pdbx_seq_one_letter_code
_entity_poly.pdbx_strand_id
1 'polypeptide(L)'
;FEEQFDYPYPFEKYDQLFVPDFNAGAMENAGAVTITETYVFRGAVNGFIKERRIITVLHELAHMWFGDLVTMRWWNDLWLNESFAEYASYLATAEATEYKEAWTTFASHEKSWAYREDQMPSTHPVVANIRDLEDVQVNFDAITYAKGGSVLRQLVAWVGQENFMKGLASYFKKHAFGNAELVDLLTELELTSGRELRDWSKLWLETSGVNTLRAELTEEDGKITSFAIAQSHHVDYPTLRPHRLGIGYYNLENGKLVRTHRIEIDIDGAK
;
A
#
# COMPACT_ATOMS: atom_id res chain seq x y z
N PHE A 1 -1.57 -15.82 3.71
CA PHE A 1 -2.24 -14.81 4.56
C PHE A 1 -2.45 -15.34 5.99
N GLU A 2 -2.99 -16.53 6.22
CA GLU A 2 -3.20 -17.08 7.56
C GLU A 2 -1.94 -17.02 8.43
N GLU A 3 -0.79 -17.40 7.87
CA GLU A 3 0.50 -17.37 8.56
C GLU A 3 0.95 -15.92 8.86
N GLN A 4 0.81 -15.00 7.89
CA GLN A 4 1.25 -13.61 8.04
C GLN A 4 0.36 -12.82 9.01
N PHE A 5 -0.95 -13.07 8.97
CA PHE A 5 -1.92 -12.36 9.80
C PHE A 5 -2.17 -13.05 11.15
N ASP A 6 -1.58 -14.23 11.37
CA ASP A 6 -1.81 -15.06 12.57
C ASP A 6 -3.31 -15.21 12.91
N TYR A 7 -4.11 -15.39 11.85
CA TYR A 7 -5.56 -15.56 11.92
C TYR A 7 -6.02 -16.50 10.80
N PRO A 8 -6.76 -17.59 11.13
CA PRO A 8 -7.22 -18.54 10.13
C PRO A 8 -8.18 -17.89 9.13
N TYR A 9 -8.30 -18.48 7.95
CA TYR A 9 -9.30 -18.07 6.97
C TYR A 9 -10.70 -18.09 7.62
N PRO A 10 -11.46 -16.97 7.58
CA PRO A 10 -12.63 -16.81 8.43
C PRO A 10 -13.90 -17.49 7.94
N PHE A 11 -13.90 -18.05 6.71
CA PHE A 11 -15.07 -18.65 6.08
C PHE A 11 -14.87 -20.13 5.78
N GLU A 12 -15.97 -20.86 5.47
CA GLU A 12 -15.90 -22.31 5.20
C GLU A 12 -15.33 -22.65 3.81
N LYS A 13 -15.47 -21.73 2.83
CA LYS A 13 -15.04 -21.94 1.46
C LYS A 13 -14.60 -20.63 0.79
N TYR A 14 -13.88 -20.74 -0.32
CA TYR A 14 -13.49 -19.64 -1.17
C TYR A 14 -13.78 -19.99 -2.63
N ASP A 15 -14.93 -19.56 -3.14
CA ASP A 15 -15.31 -19.73 -4.54
C ASP A 15 -14.87 -18.51 -5.37
N GLN A 16 -14.37 -18.76 -6.58
CA GLN A 16 -14.04 -17.73 -7.55
C GLN A 16 -14.99 -17.86 -8.75
N LEU A 17 -15.82 -16.85 -8.96
CA LEU A 17 -16.84 -16.84 -10.01
C LEU A 17 -16.46 -15.82 -11.10
N PHE A 18 -16.01 -16.31 -12.23
CA PHE A 18 -15.78 -15.46 -13.40
C PHE A 18 -17.10 -15.20 -14.09
N VAL A 19 -17.56 -13.96 -14.07
CA VAL A 19 -18.90 -13.59 -14.52
C VAL A 19 -18.85 -12.66 -15.74
N PRO A 20 -19.75 -12.83 -16.71
CA PRO A 20 -19.83 -11.97 -17.89
C PRO A 20 -20.38 -10.59 -17.52
N ASP A 21 -20.03 -9.60 -18.32
CA ASP A 21 -20.55 -8.22 -18.25
C ASP A 21 -20.38 -7.57 -16.85
N PHE A 22 -19.39 -8.02 -16.06
CA PHE A 22 -19.10 -7.44 -14.75
C PHE A 22 -18.40 -6.09 -14.94
N ASN A 23 -18.96 -5.05 -14.36
CA ASN A 23 -18.52 -3.66 -14.54
C ASN A 23 -17.38 -3.22 -13.61
N ALA A 24 -16.90 -4.11 -12.72
CA ALA A 24 -15.71 -3.92 -11.90
C ALA A 24 -14.64 -4.94 -12.25
N GLY A 25 -13.44 -4.81 -11.69
CA GLY A 25 -12.38 -5.81 -11.83
C GLY A 25 -12.74 -7.12 -11.13
N ALA A 26 -13.11 -7.01 -9.87
CA ALA A 26 -13.64 -8.08 -9.04
C ALA A 26 -14.44 -7.50 -7.86
N MET A 27 -15.00 -8.37 -7.01
CA MET A 27 -15.74 -8.01 -5.80
C MET A 27 -15.59 -9.11 -4.77
N GLU A 28 -15.24 -8.72 -3.57
CA GLU A 28 -14.86 -9.55 -2.43
C GLU A 28 -16.04 -10.20 -1.68
N ASN A 29 -17.13 -10.53 -2.30
CA ASN A 29 -18.24 -11.19 -1.59
C ASN A 29 -17.73 -12.35 -0.73
N ALA A 30 -18.02 -12.33 0.56
CA ALA A 30 -17.47 -13.24 1.55
C ALA A 30 -17.58 -14.72 1.14
N GLY A 31 -16.44 -15.36 0.90
CA GLY A 31 -16.34 -16.75 0.44
C GLY A 31 -16.82 -17.05 -0.98
N ALA A 32 -17.26 -16.03 -1.76
CA ALA A 32 -17.80 -16.21 -3.13
C ALA A 32 -17.47 -15.02 -4.03
N VAL A 33 -16.18 -14.79 -4.27
CA VAL A 33 -15.63 -13.66 -5.04
C VAL A 33 -16.10 -13.71 -6.47
N THR A 34 -16.63 -12.57 -6.97
CA THR A 34 -16.94 -12.39 -8.38
C THR A 34 -15.80 -11.67 -9.10
N ILE A 35 -15.43 -12.16 -10.28
CA ILE A 35 -14.28 -11.66 -11.05
C ILE A 35 -14.74 -11.42 -12.49
N THR A 36 -14.30 -10.35 -13.12
CA THR A 36 -14.61 -10.09 -14.53
C THR A 36 -14.11 -11.20 -15.44
N GLU A 37 -14.92 -11.56 -16.44
CA GLU A 37 -14.57 -12.57 -17.46
C GLU A 37 -13.32 -12.21 -18.28
N THR A 38 -12.86 -10.97 -18.24
CA THR A 38 -11.64 -10.54 -18.96
C THR A 38 -10.39 -11.28 -18.46
N TYR A 39 -10.42 -11.86 -17.26
CA TYR A 39 -9.37 -12.71 -16.73
C TYR A 39 -9.47 -14.19 -17.16
N VAL A 40 -10.51 -14.58 -17.87
CA VAL A 40 -10.59 -15.88 -18.59
C VAL A 40 -9.98 -15.69 -19.97
N PHE A 41 -8.69 -15.97 -20.08
CA PHE A 41 -7.95 -15.69 -21.32
C PHE A 41 -8.38 -16.62 -22.45
N ARG A 42 -8.84 -16.04 -23.57
CA ARG A 42 -9.23 -16.79 -24.78
C ARG A 42 -8.05 -17.09 -25.72
N GLY A 43 -6.85 -16.60 -25.39
CA GLY A 43 -5.63 -16.78 -26.17
C GLY A 43 -4.37 -16.48 -25.36
N ALA A 44 -3.23 -16.43 -26.02
CA ALA A 44 -1.97 -16.10 -25.38
C ALA A 44 -1.96 -14.63 -24.92
N VAL A 45 -1.60 -14.41 -23.68
CA VAL A 45 -1.41 -13.08 -23.07
C VAL A 45 0.02 -12.92 -22.55
N ASN A 46 0.50 -11.69 -22.44
CA ASN A 46 1.84 -11.40 -21.90
C ASN A 46 1.91 -11.62 -20.39
N GLY A 47 3.14 -11.58 -19.84
CA GLY A 47 3.40 -11.80 -18.41
C GLY A 47 2.70 -10.78 -17.50
N PHE A 48 2.66 -9.51 -17.90
CA PHE A 48 2.00 -8.45 -17.12
C PHE A 48 0.51 -8.73 -16.90
N ILE A 49 -0.22 -9.18 -17.93
CA ILE A 49 -1.65 -9.50 -17.82
C ILE A 49 -1.87 -10.72 -16.91
N LYS A 50 -0.96 -11.70 -16.95
CA LYS A 50 -1.02 -12.86 -16.04
C LYS A 50 -0.76 -12.47 -14.60
N GLU A 51 0.26 -11.64 -14.38
CA GLU A 51 0.59 -11.07 -13.06
C GLU A 51 -0.60 -10.26 -12.52
N ARG A 52 -1.21 -9.41 -13.35
CA ARG A 52 -2.40 -8.61 -12.95
C ARG A 52 -3.55 -9.48 -12.49
N ARG A 53 -3.85 -10.61 -13.18
CA ARG A 53 -4.87 -11.57 -12.72
C ARG A 53 -4.53 -12.13 -11.33
N ILE A 54 -3.27 -12.48 -11.09
CA ILE A 54 -2.82 -13.03 -9.80
C ILE A 54 -2.97 -11.96 -8.71
N ILE A 55 -2.54 -10.74 -8.98
CA ILE A 55 -2.70 -9.61 -8.05
C ILE A 55 -4.17 -9.41 -7.71
N THR A 56 -5.08 -9.40 -8.70
CA THR A 56 -6.52 -9.26 -8.47
C THR A 56 -7.06 -10.40 -7.60
N VAL A 57 -6.75 -11.65 -7.92
CA VAL A 57 -7.21 -12.80 -7.10
C VAL A 57 -6.71 -12.70 -5.65
N LEU A 58 -5.47 -12.26 -5.45
CA LEU A 58 -4.90 -12.10 -4.11
C LEU A 58 -5.44 -10.85 -3.38
N HIS A 59 -5.84 -9.83 -4.12
CA HIS A 59 -6.52 -8.65 -3.60
C HIS A 59 -7.88 -9.05 -3.00
N GLU A 60 -8.71 -9.74 -3.77
CA GLU A 60 -10.00 -10.23 -3.29
C GLU A 60 -9.86 -11.24 -2.15
N LEU A 61 -8.82 -12.07 -2.17
CA LEU A 61 -8.55 -12.97 -1.05
C LEU A 61 -8.15 -12.22 0.23
N ALA A 62 -7.38 -11.13 0.11
CA ALA A 62 -6.99 -10.32 1.27
C ALA A 62 -8.19 -9.65 1.94
N HIS A 63 -9.21 -9.29 1.17
CA HIS A 63 -10.46 -8.74 1.69
C HIS A 63 -11.20 -9.67 2.66
N MET A 64 -10.97 -10.97 2.60
CA MET A 64 -11.55 -11.91 3.58
C MET A 64 -11.16 -11.56 5.02
N TRP A 65 -10.02 -10.86 5.21
CA TRP A 65 -9.60 -10.28 6.50
C TRP A 65 -9.88 -8.78 6.56
N PHE A 66 -9.51 -8.03 5.51
CA PHE A 66 -9.66 -6.57 5.42
C PHE A 66 -10.96 -6.21 4.69
N GLY A 67 -12.07 -6.13 5.39
CA GLY A 67 -13.40 -5.85 4.85
C GLY A 67 -14.44 -6.83 5.34
N ASP A 68 -14.21 -8.13 5.18
CA ASP A 68 -15.18 -9.18 5.52
C ASP A 68 -15.08 -9.63 6.99
N LEU A 69 -13.87 -9.92 7.48
CA LEU A 69 -13.67 -10.26 8.89
C LEU A 69 -13.78 -9.02 9.78
N VAL A 70 -13.10 -7.95 9.39
CA VAL A 70 -13.14 -6.65 10.07
C VAL A 70 -13.53 -5.59 9.05
N THR A 71 -14.69 -4.99 9.22
CA THR A 71 -15.24 -3.98 8.32
C THR A 71 -15.02 -2.59 8.91
N MET A 72 -14.69 -1.59 8.09
CA MET A 72 -14.65 -0.20 8.55
C MET A 72 -16.00 0.19 9.14
N ARG A 73 -16.00 1.07 10.14
CA ARG A 73 -17.23 1.57 10.79
C ARG A 73 -18.01 2.48 9.85
N TRP A 74 -17.30 3.27 9.04
CA TRP A 74 -17.87 4.15 8.05
C TRP A 74 -16.94 4.28 6.82
N TRP A 75 -17.48 4.73 5.72
CA TRP A 75 -16.82 4.83 4.43
C TRP A 75 -15.63 5.81 4.36
N ASN A 76 -15.46 6.71 5.34
CA ASN A 76 -14.26 7.54 5.44
C ASN A 76 -12.98 6.69 5.58
N ASP A 77 -13.12 5.49 6.10
CA ASP A 77 -12.03 4.51 6.24
C ASP A 77 -12.09 3.39 5.19
N LEU A 78 -12.70 3.64 4.00
CA LEU A 78 -12.71 2.70 2.88
C LEU A 78 -11.31 2.17 2.54
N TRP A 79 -10.29 2.98 2.71
CA TRP A 79 -8.89 2.64 2.53
C TRP A 79 -8.41 1.50 3.47
N LEU A 80 -9.01 1.33 4.64
CA LEU A 80 -8.72 0.18 5.53
C LEU A 80 -9.02 -1.16 4.87
N ASN A 81 -9.95 -1.20 3.93
CA ASN A 81 -10.20 -2.37 3.11
C ASN A 81 -9.29 -2.36 1.87
N GLU A 82 -9.42 -1.36 1.02
CA GLU A 82 -8.84 -1.32 -0.32
C GLU A 82 -7.32 -1.18 -0.34
N SER A 83 -6.79 -0.22 0.43
CA SER A 83 -5.34 -0.02 0.49
C SER A 83 -4.62 -1.22 1.10
N PHE A 84 -5.25 -1.88 2.09
CA PHE A 84 -4.68 -3.09 2.70
C PHE A 84 -4.72 -4.28 1.76
N ALA A 85 -5.83 -4.49 1.04
CA ALA A 85 -5.92 -5.53 0.02
C ALA A 85 -4.91 -5.29 -1.11
N GLU A 86 -4.74 -4.04 -1.53
CA GLU A 86 -3.73 -3.65 -2.52
C GLU A 86 -2.31 -3.96 -2.03
N TYR A 87 -1.93 -3.53 -0.83
CA TYR A 87 -0.63 -3.84 -0.25
C TYR A 87 -0.40 -5.35 -0.09
N ALA A 88 -1.37 -6.06 0.49
CA ALA A 88 -1.28 -7.48 0.78
C ALA A 88 -1.19 -8.34 -0.49
N SER A 89 -1.91 -7.98 -1.55
CA SER A 89 -1.85 -8.67 -2.84
C SER A 89 -0.46 -8.61 -3.47
N TYR A 90 0.17 -7.44 -3.48
CA TYR A 90 1.54 -7.29 -4.00
C TYR A 90 2.57 -8.00 -3.13
N LEU A 91 2.42 -7.95 -1.82
CA LEU A 91 3.29 -8.70 -0.89
C LEU A 91 3.18 -10.19 -1.18
N ALA A 92 1.97 -10.75 -1.23
CA ALA A 92 1.74 -12.16 -1.49
C ALA A 92 2.19 -12.56 -2.91
N THR A 93 1.98 -11.73 -3.92
CA THR A 93 2.45 -11.97 -5.29
C THR A 93 3.98 -12.12 -5.30
N ALA A 94 4.71 -11.20 -4.65
CA ALA A 94 6.17 -11.24 -4.60
C ALA A 94 6.70 -12.44 -3.78
N GLU A 95 6.05 -12.78 -2.67
CA GLU A 95 6.58 -13.81 -1.76
C GLU A 95 6.12 -15.23 -2.11
N ALA A 96 4.87 -15.40 -2.53
CA ALA A 96 4.24 -16.71 -2.68
C ALA A 96 4.07 -17.17 -4.14
N THR A 97 4.43 -16.35 -5.15
CA THR A 97 4.27 -16.71 -6.56
C THR A 97 5.60 -16.65 -7.32
N GLU A 98 5.56 -16.95 -8.63
CA GLU A 98 6.70 -16.79 -9.54
C GLU A 98 7.05 -15.32 -9.85
N TYR A 99 6.15 -14.37 -9.59
CA TYR A 99 6.30 -12.95 -9.89
C TYR A 99 7.06 -12.20 -8.79
N LYS A 100 8.34 -12.53 -8.61
CA LYS A 100 9.19 -11.96 -7.55
C LYS A 100 9.41 -10.45 -7.66
N GLU A 101 9.22 -9.89 -8.86
CA GLU A 101 9.38 -8.46 -9.16
C GLU A 101 8.05 -7.66 -9.04
N ALA A 102 7.03 -8.21 -8.38
CA ALA A 102 5.72 -7.55 -8.24
C ALA A 102 5.82 -6.12 -7.67
N TRP A 103 6.76 -5.85 -6.76
CA TRP A 103 7.00 -4.49 -6.27
C TRP A 103 7.59 -3.53 -7.31
N THR A 104 8.26 -4.04 -8.34
CA THR A 104 8.70 -3.24 -9.50
C THR A 104 7.48 -2.89 -10.35
N THR A 105 6.58 -3.84 -10.58
CA THR A 105 5.29 -3.60 -11.23
C THR A 105 4.46 -2.58 -10.47
N PHE A 106 4.34 -2.72 -9.15
CA PHE A 106 3.66 -1.72 -8.30
C PHE A 106 4.25 -0.31 -8.49
N ALA A 107 5.57 -0.18 -8.41
CA ALA A 107 6.23 1.12 -8.53
C ALA A 107 6.04 1.76 -9.91
N SER A 108 6.09 0.97 -10.98
CA SER A 108 6.00 1.46 -12.36
C SER A 108 4.56 1.70 -12.83
N HIS A 109 3.58 0.98 -12.32
CA HIS A 109 2.18 1.05 -12.71
C HIS A 109 1.31 1.75 -11.67
N GLU A 110 1.08 1.12 -10.51
CA GLU A 110 0.15 1.63 -9.49
C GLU A 110 0.63 2.96 -8.89
N LYS A 111 1.87 3.00 -8.45
CA LYS A 111 2.43 4.23 -7.87
C LYS A 111 2.51 5.38 -8.89
N SER A 112 2.75 5.06 -10.16
CA SER A 112 2.71 6.06 -11.24
C SER A 112 1.29 6.58 -11.49
N TRP A 113 0.27 5.73 -11.35
CA TRP A 113 -1.12 6.14 -11.38
C TRP A 113 -1.45 7.05 -10.20
N ALA A 114 -1.07 6.67 -8.97
CA ALA A 114 -1.25 7.50 -7.78
C ALA A 114 -0.56 8.85 -7.89
N TYR A 115 0.69 8.91 -8.37
CA TYR A 115 1.40 10.17 -8.57
C TYR A 115 0.71 11.12 -9.54
N ARG A 116 0.11 10.58 -10.60
CA ARG A 116 -0.63 11.39 -11.56
C ARG A 116 -1.88 11.98 -10.92
N GLU A 117 -2.68 11.17 -10.23
CA GLU A 117 -3.93 11.60 -9.61
C GLU A 117 -3.71 12.54 -8.43
N ASP A 118 -2.70 12.28 -7.60
CA ASP A 118 -2.39 13.12 -6.44
C ASP A 118 -1.80 14.51 -6.78
N GLN A 119 -1.60 14.79 -8.07
CA GLN A 119 -1.20 16.10 -8.60
C GLN A 119 -2.31 16.78 -9.41
N MET A 120 -3.50 16.17 -9.49
CA MET A 120 -4.66 16.76 -10.14
C MET A 120 -5.48 17.61 -9.14
N PRO A 121 -6.26 18.59 -9.63
CA PRO A 121 -7.17 19.36 -8.77
C PRO A 121 -8.24 18.52 -8.06
N SER A 122 -8.51 17.32 -8.59
CA SER A 122 -9.44 16.34 -8.01
C SER A 122 -8.85 15.51 -6.87
N THR A 123 -7.56 15.70 -6.53
CA THR A 123 -6.95 14.92 -5.43
C THR A 123 -7.63 15.17 -4.10
N HIS A 124 -7.61 14.17 -3.26
CA HIS A 124 -8.16 14.18 -1.92
C HIS A 124 -7.24 13.41 -0.94
N PRO A 125 -7.39 13.58 0.38
CA PRO A 125 -6.72 12.73 1.37
C PRO A 125 -7.12 11.26 1.23
N VAL A 126 -6.27 10.35 1.68
CA VAL A 126 -6.59 8.91 1.73
C VAL A 126 -7.79 8.67 2.67
N VAL A 127 -7.80 9.29 3.86
CA VAL A 127 -8.98 9.38 4.71
C VAL A 127 -9.89 10.47 4.15
N ALA A 128 -10.96 10.08 3.49
CA ALA A 128 -11.86 10.98 2.80
C ALA A 128 -13.04 11.41 3.69
N ASN A 129 -13.62 12.56 3.38
CA ASN A 129 -14.87 12.98 4.02
C ASN A 129 -16.04 12.46 3.19
N ILE A 130 -16.64 11.36 3.62
CA ILE A 130 -17.70 10.64 2.93
C ILE A 130 -19.05 10.95 3.60
N ARG A 131 -19.96 11.57 2.86
CA ARG A 131 -21.30 11.98 3.31
C ARG A 131 -22.37 10.97 2.91
N ASP A 132 -22.21 10.39 1.72
CA ASP A 132 -23.19 9.49 1.09
C ASP A 132 -22.52 8.53 0.08
N LEU A 133 -23.33 7.70 -0.59
CA LEU A 133 -22.85 6.73 -1.57
C LEU A 133 -22.32 7.34 -2.87
N GLU A 134 -22.69 8.58 -3.21
CA GLU A 134 -22.12 9.27 -4.38
C GLU A 134 -20.67 9.64 -4.09
N ASP A 135 -20.38 10.14 -2.88
CA ASP A 135 -19.01 10.35 -2.42
C ASP A 135 -18.19 9.04 -2.41
N VAL A 136 -18.79 7.91 -1.99
CA VAL A 136 -18.11 6.60 -2.01
C VAL A 136 -17.69 6.22 -3.43
N GLN A 137 -18.58 6.36 -4.41
CA GLN A 137 -18.32 5.94 -5.80
C GLN A 137 -17.13 6.67 -6.42
N VAL A 138 -16.94 7.95 -6.11
CA VAL A 138 -15.81 8.74 -6.65
C VAL A 138 -14.51 8.51 -5.91
N ASN A 139 -14.54 7.83 -4.76
CA ASN A 139 -13.36 7.48 -3.97
C ASN A 139 -12.79 6.07 -4.28
N PHE A 140 -13.38 5.31 -5.20
CA PHE A 140 -12.76 4.11 -5.78
C PHE A 140 -11.74 4.50 -6.86
N ASP A 141 -10.63 5.09 -6.46
CA ASP A 141 -9.64 5.73 -7.32
C ASP A 141 -8.18 5.43 -6.94
N ALA A 142 -7.22 6.02 -7.66
CA ALA A 142 -5.80 5.82 -7.38
C ALA A 142 -5.36 6.28 -5.99
N ILE A 143 -6.10 7.20 -5.36
CA ILE A 143 -5.76 7.66 -4.01
C ILE A 143 -6.07 6.57 -3.00
N THR A 144 -7.26 6.02 -3.03
CA THR A 144 -7.69 4.94 -2.12
C THR A 144 -6.88 3.66 -2.33
N TYR A 145 -6.63 3.23 -3.57
CA TYR A 145 -5.89 2.00 -3.86
C TYR A 145 -4.38 2.21 -3.83
N ALA A 146 -3.85 2.94 -4.80
CA ALA A 146 -2.42 2.95 -5.09
C ALA A 146 -1.63 3.89 -4.17
N LYS A 147 -2.13 5.09 -3.86
CA LYS A 147 -1.51 5.96 -2.84
C LYS A 147 -1.63 5.31 -1.48
N GLY A 148 -2.81 4.82 -1.11
CA GLY A 148 -3.02 4.12 0.16
C GLY A 148 -2.10 2.91 0.33
N GLY A 149 -1.98 2.05 -0.68
CA GLY A 149 -1.03 0.93 -0.70
C GLY A 149 0.44 1.38 -0.57
N SER A 150 0.81 2.51 -1.22
CA SER A 150 2.14 3.11 -1.07
C SER A 150 2.39 3.63 0.34
N VAL A 151 1.38 4.26 0.96
CA VAL A 151 1.45 4.77 2.34
C VAL A 151 1.57 3.61 3.33
N LEU A 152 0.83 2.52 3.13
CA LEU A 152 0.97 1.31 3.94
C LEU A 152 2.38 0.72 3.83
N ARG A 153 2.96 0.68 2.63
CA ARG A 153 4.36 0.24 2.47
C ARG A 153 5.34 1.14 3.21
N GLN A 154 5.09 2.46 3.24
CA GLN A 154 5.87 3.39 4.03
C GLN A 154 5.66 3.17 5.55
N LEU A 155 4.42 2.89 5.98
CA LEU A 155 4.11 2.57 7.36
C LEU A 155 4.82 1.29 7.82
N VAL A 156 4.81 0.25 6.99
CA VAL A 156 5.54 -1.00 7.25
C VAL A 156 7.04 -0.74 7.41
N ALA A 157 7.64 0.09 6.55
CA ALA A 157 9.04 0.48 6.70
C ALA A 157 9.28 1.28 7.99
N TRP A 158 8.33 2.13 8.36
CA TRP A 158 8.40 3.01 9.55
C TRP A 158 8.36 2.22 10.87
N VAL A 159 7.43 1.26 10.99
CA VAL A 159 7.26 0.47 12.23
C VAL A 159 8.05 -0.83 12.24
N GLY A 160 8.54 -1.29 11.09
CA GLY A 160 9.15 -2.59 10.88
C GLY A 160 8.13 -3.68 10.56
N GLN A 161 8.44 -4.51 9.56
CA GLN A 161 7.50 -5.53 9.05
C GLN A 161 7.02 -6.50 10.13
N GLU A 162 7.90 -6.98 11.00
CA GLU A 162 7.52 -7.91 12.08
C GLU A 162 6.54 -7.27 13.06
N ASN A 163 6.77 -6.02 13.46
CA ASN A 163 5.88 -5.29 14.35
C ASN A 163 4.53 -5.00 13.69
N PHE A 164 4.56 -4.66 12.38
CA PHE A 164 3.35 -4.44 11.59
C PHE A 164 2.48 -5.69 11.56
N MET A 165 3.05 -6.85 11.25
CA MET A 165 2.29 -8.12 11.20
C MET A 165 1.76 -8.52 12.59
N LYS A 166 2.53 -8.32 13.66
CA LYS A 166 2.04 -8.53 15.04
C LYS A 166 0.87 -7.61 15.39
N GLY A 167 0.96 -6.35 14.98
CA GLY A 167 -0.13 -5.38 15.18
C GLY A 167 -1.40 -5.79 14.42
N LEU A 168 -1.27 -6.23 13.17
CA LEU A 168 -2.40 -6.76 12.39
C LEU A 168 -3.02 -7.99 13.04
N ALA A 169 -2.21 -8.95 13.50
CA ALA A 169 -2.72 -10.13 14.20
C ALA A 169 -3.54 -9.77 15.44
N SER A 170 -3.09 -8.78 16.21
CA SER A 170 -3.83 -8.26 17.36
C SER A 170 -5.13 -7.55 16.95
N TYR A 171 -5.06 -6.72 15.90
CA TYR A 171 -6.20 -6.00 15.34
C TYR A 171 -7.30 -6.97 14.88
N PHE A 172 -6.97 -8.01 14.10
CA PHE A 172 -7.95 -9.02 13.68
C PHE A 172 -8.57 -9.76 14.86
N LYS A 173 -7.76 -10.21 15.83
CA LYS A 173 -8.27 -10.93 17.00
C LYS A 173 -9.22 -10.10 17.84
N LYS A 174 -9.00 -8.78 17.93
CA LYS A 174 -9.84 -7.88 18.73
C LYS A 174 -11.14 -7.47 18.03
N HIS A 175 -11.10 -7.33 16.71
CA HIS A 175 -12.20 -6.76 15.95
C HIS A 175 -12.89 -7.77 15.02
N ALA A 176 -12.55 -9.07 15.10
CA ALA A 176 -13.12 -10.13 14.28
C ALA A 176 -14.66 -10.10 14.28
N PHE A 177 -15.26 -10.14 13.09
CA PHE A 177 -16.70 -10.04 12.84
C PHE A 177 -17.35 -8.76 13.41
N GLY A 178 -16.55 -7.71 13.51
CA GLY A 178 -16.97 -6.40 13.99
C GLY A 178 -16.55 -5.26 13.08
N ASN A 179 -16.69 -4.04 13.58
CA ASN A 179 -16.32 -2.81 12.87
C ASN A 179 -15.16 -2.12 13.58
N ALA A 180 -14.28 -1.52 12.80
CA ALA A 180 -13.12 -0.79 13.29
C ALA A 180 -12.94 0.56 12.59
N GLU A 181 -12.15 1.43 13.20
CA GLU A 181 -11.72 2.72 12.70
C GLU A 181 -10.19 2.76 12.60
N LEU A 182 -9.64 3.74 11.90
CA LEU A 182 -8.19 3.96 11.82
C LEU A 182 -7.51 3.94 13.20
N VAL A 183 -8.14 4.54 14.19
CA VAL A 183 -7.58 4.61 15.57
C VAL A 183 -7.37 3.24 16.21
N ASP A 184 -8.21 2.27 15.90
CA ASP A 184 -8.12 0.91 16.42
C ASP A 184 -6.86 0.22 15.86
N LEU A 185 -6.61 0.36 14.56
CA LEU A 185 -5.41 -0.16 13.91
C LEU A 185 -4.14 0.53 14.43
N LEU A 186 -4.13 1.87 14.48
CA LEU A 186 -2.96 2.61 14.96
C LEU A 186 -2.59 2.23 16.39
N THR A 187 -3.58 1.98 17.25
CA THR A 187 -3.35 1.56 18.63
C THR A 187 -2.57 0.25 18.70
N GLU A 188 -2.93 -0.73 17.88
CA GLU A 188 -2.22 -2.02 17.85
C GLU A 188 -0.80 -1.88 17.27
N LEU A 189 -0.63 -1.04 16.25
CA LEU A 189 0.69 -0.78 15.65
C LEU A 189 1.60 0.02 16.60
N GLU A 190 1.07 0.96 17.36
CA GLU A 190 1.81 1.69 18.40
C GLU A 190 2.29 0.75 19.52
N LEU A 191 1.42 -0.16 19.97
CA LEU A 191 1.75 -1.17 21.00
C LEU A 191 2.86 -2.12 20.56
N THR A 192 2.84 -2.55 19.30
CA THR A 192 3.82 -3.54 18.80
C THR A 192 5.13 -2.91 18.35
N SER A 193 5.12 -1.67 17.89
CA SER A 193 6.31 -1.00 17.35
C SER A 193 7.01 -0.08 18.37
N GLY A 194 6.28 0.39 19.38
CA GLY A 194 6.77 1.42 20.30
C GLY A 194 6.91 2.81 19.65
N ARG A 195 6.39 3.01 18.45
CA ARG A 195 6.37 4.31 17.76
C ARG A 195 5.02 4.99 17.91
N GLU A 196 5.01 6.29 18.14
CA GLU A 196 3.81 7.13 18.08
C GLU A 196 3.42 7.35 16.61
N LEU A 197 2.17 7.09 16.26
CA LEU A 197 1.70 7.10 14.87
C LEU A 197 0.62 8.16 14.60
N ARG A 198 0.11 8.85 15.62
CA ARG A 198 -1.01 9.80 15.45
C ARG A 198 -0.65 10.98 14.54
N ASP A 199 0.51 11.59 14.73
CA ASP A 199 0.95 12.70 13.90
C ASP A 199 1.46 12.21 12.54
N TRP A 200 2.12 11.05 12.49
CA TRP A 200 2.47 10.40 11.23
C TRP A 200 1.23 10.14 10.37
N SER A 201 0.19 9.58 10.96
CA SER A 201 -1.09 9.27 10.31
C SER A 201 -1.76 10.53 9.75
N LYS A 202 -1.86 11.60 10.53
CA LYS A 202 -2.42 12.88 10.06
C LYS A 202 -1.70 13.41 8.83
N LEU A 203 -0.36 13.39 8.84
CA LEU A 203 0.43 13.90 7.73
C LEU A 203 0.29 13.05 6.47
N TRP A 204 0.23 11.72 6.62
CA TRP A 204 0.17 10.81 5.47
C TRP A 204 -1.24 10.54 4.96
N LEU A 205 -2.22 10.40 5.83
CA LEU A 205 -3.56 9.93 5.47
C LEU A 205 -4.58 11.07 5.34
N GLU A 206 -4.39 12.19 6.05
CA GLU A 206 -5.35 13.30 6.08
C GLU A 206 -4.91 14.51 5.22
N THR A 207 -3.86 14.34 4.40
CA THR A 207 -3.37 15.41 3.51
C THR A 207 -3.16 14.91 2.09
N SER A 208 -3.40 15.81 1.13
CA SER A 208 -3.22 15.55 -0.31
C SER A 208 -1.83 15.96 -0.79
N GLY A 209 -1.50 15.58 -2.02
CA GLY A 209 -0.29 15.97 -2.73
C GLY A 209 0.93 15.12 -2.42
N VAL A 210 1.95 15.30 -3.24
CA VAL A 210 3.21 14.53 -3.20
C VAL A 210 4.35 15.33 -2.59
N ASN A 211 5.31 14.63 -1.98
CA ASN A 211 6.61 15.22 -1.63
C ASN A 211 7.66 14.86 -2.68
N THR A 212 8.59 15.77 -2.92
CA THR A 212 9.78 15.53 -3.73
C THR A 212 10.97 15.35 -2.81
N LEU A 213 11.64 14.20 -2.93
CA LEU A 213 12.88 13.92 -2.23
C LEU A 213 14.04 14.01 -3.21
N ARG A 214 15.06 14.78 -2.86
CA ARG A 214 16.21 15.01 -3.70
C ARG A 214 17.51 14.72 -2.93
N ALA A 215 18.34 13.86 -3.50
CA ALA A 215 19.69 13.66 -3.01
C ALA A 215 20.56 14.86 -3.37
N GLU A 216 21.23 15.42 -2.37
CA GLU A 216 22.25 16.47 -2.50
C GLU A 216 23.58 15.91 -2.02
N LEU A 217 24.56 15.86 -2.89
CA LEU A 217 25.90 15.37 -2.54
C LEU A 217 26.98 16.36 -2.98
N THR A 218 28.07 16.41 -2.22
CA THR A 218 29.31 17.09 -2.58
C THR A 218 30.41 16.03 -2.69
N GLU A 219 31.20 16.13 -3.74
CA GLU A 219 32.32 15.24 -4.00
C GLU A 219 33.62 16.05 -4.14
N GLU A 220 34.68 15.59 -3.47
CA GLU A 220 36.03 16.13 -3.57
C GLU A 220 37.00 14.95 -3.75
N ASP A 221 37.88 15.05 -4.73
CA ASP A 221 38.88 14.02 -5.05
C ASP A 221 38.31 12.60 -5.19
N GLY A 222 37.13 12.46 -5.80
CA GLY A 222 36.46 11.18 -6.02
C GLY A 222 35.86 10.56 -4.76
N LYS A 223 35.68 11.36 -3.69
CA LYS A 223 35.05 10.93 -2.43
C LYS A 223 33.87 11.83 -2.09
N ILE A 224 32.78 11.22 -1.66
CA ILE A 224 31.63 11.96 -1.14
C ILE A 224 32.01 12.57 0.21
N THR A 225 32.03 13.90 0.30
CA THR A 225 32.35 14.68 1.51
C THR A 225 31.09 15.11 2.26
N SER A 226 29.95 15.20 1.55
CA SER A 226 28.64 15.51 2.17
C SER A 226 27.53 14.81 1.38
N PHE A 227 26.53 14.34 2.12
CA PHE A 227 25.30 13.76 1.55
C PHE A 227 24.09 14.18 2.39
N ALA A 228 23.07 14.71 1.75
CA ALA A 228 21.80 15.05 2.39
C ALA A 228 20.63 14.68 1.49
N ILE A 229 19.46 14.52 2.08
CA ILE A 229 18.18 14.39 1.36
C ILE A 229 17.37 15.64 1.64
N ALA A 230 17.16 16.47 0.62
CA ALA A 230 16.24 17.59 0.69
C ALA A 230 14.81 17.15 0.38
N GLN A 231 13.85 17.61 1.16
CA GLN A 231 12.43 17.38 0.95
C GLN A 231 11.74 18.69 0.59
N SER A 232 10.84 18.65 -0.39
CA SER A 232 9.97 19.76 -0.76
C SER A 232 8.54 19.29 -1.04
N HIS A 233 7.61 20.24 -1.08
CA HIS A 233 6.18 20.02 -1.35
C HIS A 233 5.70 20.91 -2.50
N HIS A 234 4.53 20.62 -3.05
CA HIS A 234 3.85 21.52 -3.97
C HIS A 234 3.26 22.72 -3.20
N VAL A 235 3.19 23.89 -3.84
CA VAL A 235 2.71 25.13 -3.21
C VAL A 235 1.27 25.00 -2.70
N ASP A 236 0.43 24.30 -3.44
CA ASP A 236 -1.00 24.11 -3.08
C ASP A 236 -1.19 23.03 -2.00
N TYR A 237 -0.18 22.19 -1.76
CA TYR A 237 -0.19 21.11 -0.77
C TYR A 237 1.05 21.17 0.12
N PRO A 238 1.14 22.16 1.03
CA PRO A 238 2.37 22.53 1.74
C PRO A 238 2.67 21.59 2.92
N THR A 239 2.55 20.28 2.73
CA THR A 239 2.79 19.28 3.77
C THR A 239 4.10 18.56 3.52
N LEU A 240 5.06 18.65 4.46
CA LEU A 240 6.21 17.75 4.53
C LEU A 240 5.84 16.55 5.39
N ARG A 241 6.25 15.37 4.95
CA ARG A 241 5.93 14.11 5.63
C ARG A 241 7.18 13.41 6.13
N PRO A 242 7.13 12.73 7.28
CA PRO A 242 8.24 11.88 7.70
C PRO A 242 8.33 10.66 6.78
N HIS A 243 9.56 10.33 6.36
CA HIS A 243 9.83 9.18 5.49
C HIS A 243 10.88 8.27 6.14
N ARG A 244 10.74 6.96 5.96
CA ARG A 244 11.81 6.01 6.18
C ARG A 244 12.34 5.54 4.83
N LEU A 245 13.62 5.73 4.60
CA LEU A 245 14.27 5.45 3.31
C LEU A 245 15.41 4.48 3.45
N GLY A 246 15.58 3.63 2.44
CA GLY A 246 16.81 2.87 2.21
C GLY A 246 17.69 3.58 1.19
N ILE A 247 18.93 3.90 1.54
CA ILE A 247 19.92 4.49 0.64
C ILE A 247 20.94 3.41 0.31
N GLY A 248 21.07 3.08 -0.99
CA GLY A 248 22.02 2.10 -1.49
C GLY A 248 23.22 2.78 -2.16
N TYR A 249 24.42 2.28 -1.85
CA TYR A 249 25.66 2.64 -2.51
C TYR A 249 26.04 1.51 -3.46
N TYR A 250 26.39 1.85 -4.70
CA TYR A 250 26.64 0.88 -5.76
C TYR A 250 27.95 1.20 -6.47
N ASN A 251 28.73 0.15 -6.76
CA ASN A 251 29.88 0.20 -7.66
C ASN A 251 29.49 -0.40 -9.02
N LEU A 252 30.13 0.06 -10.06
CA LEU A 252 30.05 -0.57 -11.38
C LEU A 252 31.16 -1.62 -11.50
N GLU A 253 30.80 -2.90 -11.44
CA GLU A 253 31.72 -4.04 -11.53
C GLU A 253 31.35 -4.88 -12.75
N ASN A 254 32.28 -5.00 -13.71
CA ASN A 254 32.08 -5.77 -14.94
C ASN A 254 30.79 -5.38 -15.71
N GLY A 255 30.43 -4.07 -15.73
CA GLY A 255 29.24 -3.56 -16.39
C GLY A 255 27.92 -3.81 -15.62
N LYS A 256 27.97 -4.28 -14.36
CA LYS A 256 26.82 -4.47 -13.48
C LYS A 256 26.93 -3.59 -12.26
N LEU A 257 25.78 -3.05 -11.82
CA LEU A 257 25.70 -2.34 -10.54
C LEU A 257 25.69 -3.37 -9.39
N VAL A 258 26.70 -3.30 -8.52
CA VAL A 258 26.81 -4.13 -7.32
C VAL A 258 26.63 -3.25 -6.10
N ARG A 259 25.61 -3.54 -5.28
CA ARG A 259 25.38 -2.79 -4.05
C ARG A 259 26.43 -3.17 -3.01
N THR A 260 27.27 -2.20 -2.63
CA THR A 260 28.33 -2.36 -1.65
C THR A 260 27.91 -2.03 -0.23
N HIS A 261 26.93 -1.10 -0.08
CA HIS A 261 26.46 -0.65 1.22
C HIS A 261 24.99 -0.23 1.14
N ARG A 262 24.26 -0.34 2.27
CA ARG A 262 22.89 0.15 2.43
C ARG A 262 22.72 0.69 3.86
N ILE A 263 22.13 1.87 3.97
CA ILE A 263 21.70 2.45 5.24
C ILE A 263 20.20 2.72 5.19
N GLU A 264 19.57 2.70 6.35
CA GLU A 264 18.17 3.14 6.52
C GLU A 264 18.14 4.36 7.40
N ILE A 265 17.38 5.36 6.99
CA ILE A 265 17.24 6.63 7.72
C ILE A 265 15.79 7.05 7.79
N ASP A 266 15.46 7.72 8.89
CA ASP A 266 14.22 8.48 9.01
C ASP A 266 14.51 9.92 8.58
N ILE A 267 13.64 10.50 7.75
CA ILE A 267 13.67 11.90 7.35
C ILE A 267 12.46 12.56 7.99
N ASP A 268 12.69 13.70 8.61
CA ASP A 268 11.64 14.55 9.13
C ASP A 268 12.02 16.02 8.86
N GLY A 269 11.06 16.77 8.27
CA GLY A 269 11.30 18.16 7.86
C GLY A 269 11.91 18.31 6.47
N ALA A 270 12.51 19.47 6.20
CA ALA A 270 12.96 19.87 4.84
C ALA A 270 14.34 19.31 4.45
N LYS A 271 15.18 18.92 5.42
CA LYS A 271 16.53 18.40 5.19
C LYS A 271 17.06 17.62 6.39
#